data_b042f74a03bab7170056d27e3646aef8
#
_entry.id   b042f74a03bab7170056d27e3646aef8
#
_cell.length_a   1.000
_cell.length_b   1.000
_cell.length_c   1.000
_cell.angle_alpha   90.00
_cell.angle_beta   90.00
_cell.angle_gamma   90.00
#
_symmetry.space_group_name_H-M   'P 1'
#
loop_
_entity.id
_entity.type
_entity.pdbx_description
1 polymer ?
#
loop_
_entity_poly.entity_id
_entity_poly.type
_entity_poly.pdbx_seq_one_letter_code
_entity_poly.pdbx_strand_id
1 'polypeptide(L)'
;AYAEPLTVEDDEFSAAYAVMDDPTDESEHIYGTTYGARKALCEQEVTKVFGDKAINIRPGIITGTGDPTERFRHWLRRMVVGNEILVPGQDDLPVQYIDAADMCGWMVRLLEEGSASGPYNAVGAAEPYRARPLLEGLRDSTGSTSTLTWIPWDWIRKATTETPNYGPWYGSGPMPLMQVNNDRAIAAGLTFRPIAETAKDMIAKLDQVPVRDGRRGGFSAETEASLLEKWHAEQG
;
A
#
# COMPACT_ATOMS: atom_id res chain seq x y z
N ALA A 1 10.37 -11.03 -0.01
CA ALA A 1 9.39 -11.29 1.05
C ALA A 1 10.11 -11.48 2.38
N TYR A 2 9.62 -10.85 3.41
CA TYR A 2 10.16 -10.99 4.77
C TYR A 2 9.37 -12.06 5.52
N ALA A 3 10.03 -12.80 6.42
CA ALA A 3 9.34 -13.67 7.34
C ALA A 3 8.67 -12.86 8.44
N GLU A 4 7.64 -13.40 9.02
CA GLU A 4 7.03 -12.85 10.20
C GLU A 4 7.80 -13.29 11.49
N PRO A 5 7.92 -12.42 12.48
CA PRO A 5 7.50 -11.02 12.43
C PRO A 5 8.56 -10.11 11.78
N LEU A 6 8.14 -9.31 10.80
CA LEU A 6 8.95 -8.22 10.27
C LEU A 6 9.08 -7.13 11.33
N THR A 7 10.28 -6.59 11.53
CA THR A 7 10.50 -5.44 12.42
C THR A 7 10.94 -4.22 11.64
N VAL A 8 10.87 -3.03 12.25
CA VAL A 8 11.33 -1.78 11.62
C VAL A 8 12.85 -1.70 11.47
N GLU A 9 13.56 -2.60 12.16
CA GLU A 9 15.03 -2.70 12.12
C GLU A 9 15.51 -3.60 10.97
N ASP A 10 14.59 -4.38 10.35
CA ASP A 10 14.92 -5.24 9.22
C ASP A 10 15.22 -4.40 7.98
N ASP A 11 16.35 -4.67 7.36
CA ASP A 11 16.76 -4.11 6.08
C ASP A 11 16.54 -5.11 4.92
N GLU A 12 17.00 -4.74 3.73
CA GLU A 12 16.88 -5.58 2.52
C GLU A 12 17.62 -6.92 2.64
N PHE A 13 18.59 -7.03 3.53
CA PHE A 13 19.37 -8.25 3.75
C PHE A 13 18.84 -9.09 4.91
N SER A 14 17.99 -8.53 5.77
CA SER A 14 17.35 -9.21 6.90
C SER A 14 16.23 -10.17 6.48
N ALA A 15 16.09 -10.46 5.20
CA ALA A 15 15.02 -11.30 4.70
C ALA A 15 15.09 -12.70 5.30
N ALA A 16 14.13 -13.04 6.11
CA ALA A 16 13.93 -14.41 6.53
C ALA A 16 12.99 -15.08 5.53
N TYR A 17 13.44 -16.21 4.99
CA TYR A 17 12.67 -16.98 4.02
C TYR A 17 11.85 -18.03 4.76
N ALA A 18 10.54 -17.99 4.64
CA ALA A 18 9.73 -19.13 5.00
C ALA A 18 10.11 -20.29 4.07
N VAL A 19 10.43 -21.44 4.64
CA VAL A 19 10.72 -22.65 3.86
C VAL A 19 9.41 -23.19 3.32
N MET A 20 9.42 -23.58 2.08
CA MET A 20 8.31 -24.23 1.41
C MET A 20 8.82 -25.57 0.85
N ASP A 21 8.20 -26.68 1.26
CA ASP A 21 8.63 -28.02 0.86
C ASP A 21 8.39 -28.28 -0.63
N ASP A 22 7.25 -27.81 -1.15
CA ASP A 22 6.90 -27.93 -2.56
C ASP A 22 6.48 -26.57 -3.14
N PRO A 23 7.36 -25.90 -3.91
CA PRO A 23 7.06 -24.62 -4.53
C PRO A 23 6.02 -24.72 -5.66
N THR A 24 5.71 -25.93 -6.13
CA THR A 24 4.71 -26.19 -7.18
C THR A 24 3.32 -26.49 -6.62
N ASP A 25 3.17 -26.56 -5.30
CA ASP A 25 1.87 -26.77 -4.66
C ASP A 25 0.92 -25.62 -4.95
N GLU A 26 -0.09 -25.89 -5.78
CA GLU A 26 -1.13 -24.94 -6.18
C GLU A 26 -2.40 -25.04 -5.32
N SER A 27 -2.38 -25.89 -4.28
CA SER A 27 -3.55 -26.09 -3.39
C SER A 27 -3.95 -24.83 -2.63
N GLU A 28 -3.00 -23.90 -2.42
CA GLU A 28 -3.26 -22.63 -1.80
C GLU A 28 -3.51 -21.49 -2.81
N HIS A 29 -4.38 -20.58 -2.44
CA HIS A 29 -4.57 -19.35 -3.21
C HIS A 29 -3.24 -18.58 -3.33
N ILE A 30 -2.99 -17.98 -4.49
CA ILE A 30 -1.75 -17.26 -4.82
C ILE A 30 -1.32 -16.22 -3.75
N TYR A 31 -2.26 -15.69 -2.98
CA TYR A 31 -2.03 -14.77 -1.86
C TYR A 31 -2.23 -15.44 -0.49
N GLY A 32 -2.17 -16.76 -0.43
CA GLY A 32 -2.23 -17.52 0.81
C GLY A 32 -0.96 -17.41 1.66
N THR A 33 -0.83 -18.28 2.65
CA THR A 33 0.27 -18.27 3.63
C THR A 33 1.64 -18.50 2.98
N THR A 34 1.69 -19.17 1.82
CA THR A 34 2.91 -19.45 1.07
C THR A 34 3.37 -18.34 0.13
N TYR A 35 2.59 -17.24 0.00
CA TYR A 35 2.94 -16.14 -0.93
C TYR A 35 4.36 -15.60 -0.71
N GLY A 36 4.71 -15.32 0.55
CA GLY A 36 6.04 -14.82 0.90
C GLY A 36 7.15 -15.79 0.53
N ALA A 37 6.97 -17.09 0.87
CA ALA A 37 7.93 -18.15 0.54
C ALA A 37 8.14 -18.27 -0.98
N ARG A 38 7.07 -18.27 -1.76
CA ARG A 38 7.14 -18.32 -3.24
C ARG A 38 7.88 -17.12 -3.82
N LYS A 39 7.66 -15.91 -3.29
CA LYS A 39 8.41 -14.72 -3.71
C LYS A 39 9.89 -14.82 -3.36
N ALA A 40 10.24 -15.35 -2.19
CA ALA A 40 11.62 -15.60 -1.80
C ALA A 40 12.32 -16.60 -2.74
N LEU A 41 11.64 -17.70 -3.10
CA LEU A 41 12.16 -18.65 -4.09
C LEU A 41 12.39 -18.01 -5.46
N CYS A 42 11.51 -17.11 -5.91
CA CYS A 42 11.73 -16.35 -7.15
C CYS A 42 13.03 -15.53 -7.08
N GLU A 43 13.29 -14.85 -5.95
CA GLU A 43 14.53 -14.07 -5.77
C GLU A 43 15.77 -14.99 -5.78
N GLN A 44 15.69 -16.17 -5.14
CA GLN A 44 16.78 -17.14 -5.14
C GLN A 44 17.09 -17.65 -6.56
N GLU A 45 16.08 -18.00 -7.35
CA GLU A 45 16.28 -18.46 -8.72
C GLU A 45 16.85 -17.35 -9.62
N VAL A 46 16.40 -16.12 -9.47
CA VAL A 46 16.98 -14.97 -10.19
C VAL A 46 18.45 -14.79 -9.81
N THR A 47 18.76 -14.82 -8.51
CA THR A 47 20.14 -14.67 -8.04
C THR A 47 21.04 -15.84 -8.51
N LYS A 48 20.52 -17.06 -8.52
CA LYS A 48 21.24 -18.23 -9.02
C LYS A 48 21.61 -18.11 -10.51
N VAL A 49 20.72 -17.54 -11.33
CA VAL A 49 20.95 -17.37 -12.77
C VAL A 49 21.84 -16.20 -13.07
N PHE A 50 21.63 -15.06 -12.42
CA PHE A 50 22.29 -13.78 -12.76
C PHE A 50 23.46 -13.41 -11.85
N GLY A 51 23.62 -14.10 -10.70
CA GLY A 51 24.71 -13.82 -9.75
C GLY A 51 24.70 -12.35 -9.29
N ASP A 52 25.86 -11.72 -9.34
CA ASP A 52 26.03 -10.32 -8.93
C ASP A 52 25.33 -9.30 -9.85
N LYS A 53 24.71 -9.75 -10.93
CA LYS A 53 23.89 -8.90 -11.81
C LYS A 53 22.40 -8.96 -11.46
N ALA A 54 22.01 -9.81 -10.53
CA ALA A 54 20.62 -9.91 -10.09
C ALA A 54 20.20 -8.63 -9.36
N ILE A 55 19.08 -8.04 -9.75
CA ILE A 55 18.43 -6.92 -9.06
C ILE A 55 17.05 -7.38 -8.62
N ASN A 56 16.86 -7.54 -7.32
CA ASN A 56 15.60 -8.00 -6.73
C ASN A 56 14.85 -6.82 -6.13
N ILE A 57 13.84 -6.31 -6.82
CA ILE A 57 13.03 -5.18 -6.36
C ILE A 57 11.87 -5.72 -5.52
N ARG A 58 11.76 -5.24 -4.30
CA ARG A 58 10.69 -5.57 -3.32
C ARG A 58 9.79 -4.36 -3.13
N PRO A 59 8.74 -4.21 -3.93
CA PRO A 59 7.83 -3.08 -3.78
C PRO A 59 6.95 -3.25 -2.55
N GLY A 60 6.62 -2.13 -1.91
CA GLY A 60 5.53 -2.03 -0.97
C GLY A 60 4.16 -1.98 -1.66
N ILE A 61 3.23 -1.21 -1.12
CA ILE A 61 1.95 -0.94 -1.79
C ILE A 61 2.21 -0.07 -3.01
N ILE A 62 1.99 -0.64 -4.18
CA ILE A 62 2.11 0.09 -5.43
C ILE A 62 0.80 0.83 -5.70
N THR A 63 0.90 2.12 -6.02
CA THR A 63 -0.21 2.96 -6.46
C THR A 63 0.11 3.68 -7.76
N GLY A 64 -0.83 4.43 -8.30
CA GLY A 64 -0.64 5.21 -9.52
C GLY A 64 -1.75 4.97 -10.54
N THR A 65 -1.60 5.56 -11.70
CA THR A 65 -2.64 5.64 -12.73
C THR A 65 -3.23 4.30 -13.17
N GLY A 66 -2.42 3.23 -13.17
CA GLY A 66 -2.82 1.88 -13.57
C GLY A 66 -3.25 0.96 -12.42
N ASP A 67 -3.31 1.44 -11.18
CA ASP A 67 -3.62 0.61 -10.03
C ASP A 67 -5.08 0.11 -10.07
N PRO A 68 -5.32 -1.21 -10.19
CA PRO A 68 -6.68 -1.76 -10.22
C PRO A 68 -7.23 -2.05 -8.82
N THR A 69 -6.51 -1.72 -7.74
CA THR A 69 -6.78 -2.26 -6.40
C THR A 69 -7.74 -1.43 -5.56
N GLU A 70 -8.20 -0.30 -5.99
CA GLU A 70 -9.06 0.61 -5.22
C GLU A 70 -8.47 1.13 -3.88
N ARG A 71 -7.25 0.78 -3.50
CA ARG A 71 -6.65 1.17 -2.21
C ARG A 71 -6.50 2.69 -2.08
N PHE A 72 -6.01 3.36 -3.13
CA PHE A 72 -5.96 4.81 -3.22
C PHE A 72 -7.15 5.40 -3.98
N ARG A 73 -7.60 4.70 -5.04
CA ARG A 73 -8.72 5.16 -5.88
C ARG A 73 -10.00 5.35 -5.09
N HIS A 74 -10.27 4.49 -4.10
CA HIS A 74 -11.41 4.65 -3.21
C HIS A 74 -11.45 6.04 -2.57
N TRP A 75 -10.34 6.47 -1.97
CA TRP A 75 -10.24 7.78 -1.32
C TRP A 75 -10.48 8.92 -2.30
N LEU A 76 -9.84 8.87 -3.47
CA LEU A 76 -10.02 9.88 -4.51
C LEU A 76 -11.48 9.93 -4.98
N ARG A 77 -12.13 8.78 -5.20
CA ARG A 77 -13.55 8.73 -5.56
C ARG A 77 -14.43 9.35 -4.48
N ARG A 78 -14.20 9.00 -3.22
CA ARG A 78 -14.96 9.54 -2.10
C ARG A 78 -14.79 11.06 -1.97
N MET A 79 -13.57 11.55 -2.14
CA MET A 79 -13.27 12.98 -2.10
C MET A 79 -13.90 13.75 -3.26
N VAL A 80 -13.91 13.18 -4.48
CA VAL A 80 -14.60 13.79 -5.63
C VAL A 80 -16.12 13.87 -5.42
N VAL A 81 -16.72 12.84 -4.82
CA VAL A 81 -18.15 12.84 -4.46
C VAL A 81 -18.45 13.86 -3.36
N GLY A 82 -17.52 14.09 -2.46
CA GLY A 82 -17.67 15.05 -1.36
C GLY A 82 -18.39 14.48 -0.13
N ASN A 83 -18.91 15.39 0.69
CA ASN A 83 -19.57 15.12 1.96
C ASN A 83 -18.64 14.56 3.04
N GLU A 84 -19.19 13.95 4.06
CA GLU A 84 -18.45 13.30 5.12
C GLU A 84 -17.95 11.92 4.68
N ILE A 85 -16.72 11.59 5.06
CA ILE A 85 -16.05 10.34 4.70
C ILE A 85 -15.64 9.63 5.99
N LEU A 86 -16.11 8.41 6.18
CA LEU A 86 -15.64 7.56 7.26
C LEU A 86 -14.22 7.08 6.99
N VAL A 87 -13.31 7.35 7.92
CA VAL A 87 -11.93 6.86 7.89
C VAL A 87 -11.73 5.90 9.05
N PRO A 88 -11.51 4.61 8.76
CA PRO A 88 -11.34 3.64 9.83
C PRO A 88 -9.92 3.66 10.41
N GLY A 89 -9.82 3.55 11.73
CA GLY A 89 -8.57 3.42 12.45
C GLY A 89 -8.08 4.69 13.12
N GLN A 90 -6.77 4.75 13.34
CA GLN A 90 -6.09 5.87 13.99
C GLN A 90 -5.46 6.78 12.93
N ASP A 91 -5.43 8.05 13.21
CA ASP A 91 -5.01 9.09 12.27
C ASP A 91 -3.49 9.27 12.15
N ASP A 92 -2.74 8.72 13.09
CA ASP A 92 -1.28 8.79 13.17
C ASP A 92 -0.56 7.54 12.67
N LEU A 93 -1.30 6.54 12.14
CA LEU A 93 -0.70 5.31 11.64
C LEU A 93 0.33 5.56 10.53
N PRO A 94 1.48 4.89 10.57
CA PRO A 94 2.46 4.97 9.49
C PRO A 94 1.90 4.35 8.21
N VAL A 95 2.22 4.95 7.08
CA VAL A 95 1.81 4.50 5.75
C VAL A 95 2.99 4.60 4.79
N GLN A 96 3.30 3.49 4.12
CA GLN A 96 4.25 3.48 3.00
C GLN A 96 3.56 3.01 1.73
N TYR A 97 3.84 3.70 0.63
CA TYR A 97 3.43 3.30 -0.72
C TYR A 97 4.51 3.76 -1.72
N ILE A 98 4.48 3.22 -2.91
CA ILE A 98 5.33 3.65 -4.03
C ILE A 98 4.45 3.96 -5.24
N ASP A 99 4.68 5.11 -5.88
CA ASP A 99 4.07 5.39 -7.18
C ASP A 99 4.73 4.53 -8.26
N ALA A 100 3.92 3.88 -9.07
CA ALA A 100 4.39 2.99 -10.13
C ALA A 100 5.33 3.69 -11.11
N ALA A 101 5.09 4.97 -11.43
CA ALA A 101 5.95 5.72 -12.35
C ALA A 101 7.31 6.03 -11.73
N ASP A 102 7.36 6.35 -10.43
CA ASP A 102 8.63 6.57 -9.71
C ASP A 102 9.45 5.29 -9.66
N MET A 103 8.80 4.18 -9.27
CA MET A 103 9.44 2.87 -9.21
C MET A 103 9.97 2.44 -10.58
N CYS A 104 9.14 2.47 -11.61
CA CYS A 104 9.53 2.03 -12.95
C CYS A 104 10.64 2.92 -13.53
N GLY A 105 10.53 4.24 -13.38
CA GLY A 105 11.58 5.17 -13.84
C GLY A 105 12.91 4.93 -13.13
N TRP A 106 12.89 4.64 -11.83
CA TRP A 106 14.07 4.28 -11.08
C TRP A 106 14.65 2.92 -11.52
N MET A 107 13.81 1.90 -11.73
CA MET A 107 14.27 0.60 -12.24
C MET A 107 14.99 0.71 -13.58
N VAL A 108 14.51 1.55 -14.49
CA VAL A 108 15.16 1.79 -15.77
C VAL A 108 16.54 2.42 -15.55
N ARG A 109 16.66 3.44 -14.69
CA ARG A 109 17.94 4.05 -14.35
C ARG A 109 18.95 3.06 -13.76
N LEU A 110 18.51 2.18 -12.83
CA LEU A 110 19.39 1.14 -12.29
C LEU A 110 19.97 0.23 -13.36
N LEU A 111 19.15 -0.12 -14.37
CA LEU A 111 19.60 -0.95 -15.51
C LEU A 111 20.57 -0.19 -16.43
N GLU A 112 20.31 1.08 -16.70
CA GLU A 112 21.18 1.93 -17.54
C GLU A 112 22.54 2.19 -16.89
N GLU A 113 22.57 2.41 -15.57
CA GLU A 113 23.79 2.59 -14.79
C GLU A 113 24.63 1.32 -14.68
N GLY A 114 23.99 0.15 -14.66
CA GLY A 114 24.63 -1.16 -14.69
C GLY A 114 25.48 -1.55 -13.49
N SER A 115 25.43 -0.76 -12.41
CA SER A 115 26.20 -0.99 -11.17
C SER A 115 25.37 -1.59 -10.03
N ALA A 116 24.05 -1.60 -10.17
CA ALA A 116 23.13 -2.08 -9.15
C ALA A 116 23.13 -3.61 -9.08
N SER A 117 23.01 -4.16 -7.85
CA SER A 117 22.88 -5.60 -7.61
C SER A 117 22.17 -5.87 -6.29
N GLY A 118 21.64 -7.09 -6.14
CA GLY A 118 21.00 -7.56 -4.90
C GLY A 118 19.60 -6.99 -4.65
N PRO A 119 19.08 -7.10 -3.42
CA PRO A 119 17.72 -6.70 -3.07
C PRO A 119 17.62 -5.19 -2.80
N TYR A 120 16.46 -4.62 -3.14
CA TYR A 120 16.09 -3.23 -2.85
C TYR A 120 14.64 -3.13 -2.43
N ASN A 121 14.35 -2.47 -1.32
CA ASN A 121 12.99 -2.16 -0.91
C ASN A 121 12.48 -0.90 -1.62
N ALA A 122 11.68 -1.09 -2.66
CA ALA A 122 11.04 0.00 -3.39
C ALA A 122 9.74 0.42 -2.68
N VAL A 123 9.88 1.05 -1.53
CA VAL A 123 8.79 1.60 -0.72
C VAL A 123 9.04 3.10 -0.51
N GLY A 124 8.00 3.89 -0.43
CA GLY A 124 8.11 5.33 -0.21
C GLY A 124 7.42 5.73 1.10
N ALA A 125 7.67 6.90 1.65
CA ALA A 125 8.75 7.83 1.40
C ALA A 125 9.98 7.47 2.27
N ALA A 126 11.01 8.35 2.30
CA ALA A 126 12.15 8.16 3.20
C ALA A 126 11.69 8.02 4.67
N GLU A 127 10.79 8.91 5.09
CA GLU A 127 10.04 8.77 6.34
C GLU A 127 8.62 8.33 6.00
N PRO A 128 8.06 7.32 6.66
CA PRO A 128 6.68 6.90 6.41
C PRO A 128 5.71 8.06 6.57
N TYR A 129 4.77 8.17 5.64
CA TYR A 129 3.66 9.10 5.80
C TYR A 129 2.85 8.75 7.05
N ARG A 130 2.10 9.73 7.55
CA ARG A 130 1.04 9.49 8.54
C ARG A 130 -0.31 9.50 7.84
N ALA A 131 -1.23 8.66 8.30
CA ALA A 131 -2.51 8.44 7.64
C ALA A 131 -3.31 9.74 7.46
N ARG A 132 -3.38 10.60 8.51
CA ARG A 132 -4.09 11.88 8.43
C ARG A 132 -3.47 12.84 7.41
N PRO A 133 -2.18 13.22 7.49
CA PRO A 133 -1.58 14.10 6.50
C PRO A 133 -1.67 13.56 5.07
N LEU A 134 -1.59 12.23 4.90
CA LEU A 134 -1.74 11.60 3.59
C LEU A 134 -3.14 11.81 3.03
N LEU A 135 -4.19 11.53 3.80
CA LEU A 135 -5.58 11.72 3.36
C LEU A 135 -5.94 13.18 3.16
N GLU A 136 -5.45 14.05 4.02
CA GLU A 136 -5.63 15.50 3.85
C GLU A 136 -4.95 15.98 2.56
N GLY A 137 -3.74 15.54 2.27
CA GLY A 137 -3.05 15.84 1.02
C GLY A 137 -3.79 15.31 -0.22
N LEU A 138 -4.38 14.12 -0.15
CA LEU A 138 -5.25 13.59 -1.20
C LEU A 138 -6.51 14.45 -1.37
N ARG A 139 -7.17 14.81 -0.28
CA ARG A 139 -8.36 15.69 -0.28
C ARG A 139 -8.04 17.03 -0.93
N ASP A 140 -6.98 17.68 -0.49
CA ASP A 140 -6.57 18.99 -0.97
C ASP A 140 -6.22 18.95 -2.47
N SER A 141 -5.63 17.84 -2.93
CA SER A 141 -5.32 17.60 -4.36
C SER A 141 -6.56 17.50 -5.24
N THR A 142 -7.72 17.12 -4.65
CA THR A 142 -9.00 17.06 -5.38
C THR A 142 -9.78 18.38 -5.34
N GLY A 143 -9.35 19.35 -4.52
CA GLY A 143 -10.13 20.54 -4.20
C GLY A 143 -11.38 20.25 -3.37
N SER A 144 -11.48 19.07 -2.78
CA SER A 144 -12.62 18.63 -1.98
C SER A 144 -12.67 19.34 -0.62
N THR A 145 -13.87 19.64 -0.17
CA THR A 145 -14.16 20.14 1.19
C THR A 145 -14.68 19.05 2.12
N SER A 146 -14.49 17.77 1.75
CA SER A 146 -14.96 16.64 2.55
C SER A 146 -14.41 16.65 3.97
N THR A 147 -15.26 16.29 4.92
CA THR A 147 -14.86 16.03 6.31
C THR A 147 -14.38 14.60 6.44
N LEU A 148 -13.20 14.40 7.05
CA LEU A 148 -12.66 13.08 7.34
C LEU A 148 -12.98 12.70 8.79
N THR A 149 -13.91 11.78 8.99
CA THR A 149 -14.35 11.34 10.32
C THR A 149 -13.66 10.04 10.69
N TRP A 150 -12.72 10.13 11.62
CA TRP A 150 -11.91 9.01 12.09
C TRP A 150 -12.67 8.19 13.12
N ILE A 151 -12.88 6.90 12.83
CA ILE A 151 -13.62 5.98 13.70
C ILE A 151 -12.74 4.77 14.04
N PRO A 152 -12.53 4.45 15.33
CA PRO A 152 -11.70 3.32 15.72
C PRO A 152 -12.21 1.99 15.15
N TRP A 153 -11.29 1.15 14.64
CA TRP A 153 -11.64 -0.17 14.09
C TRP A 153 -12.41 -1.06 15.06
N ASP A 154 -12.09 -0.99 16.36
CA ASP A 154 -12.75 -1.81 17.37
C ASP A 154 -14.22 -1.43 17.56
N TRP A 155 -14.57 -0.16 17.34
CA TRP A 155 -15.95 0.29 17.31
C TRP A 155 -16.65 -0.19 16.03
N ILE A 156 -16.01 0.01 14.88
CA ILE A 156 -16.56 -0.38 13.57
C ILE A 156 -16.89 -1.87 13.55
N ARG A 157 -15.98 -2.73 14.00
CA ARG A 157 -16.18 -4.19 14.04
C ARG A 157 -17.35 -4.64 14.93
N LYS A 158 -17.76 -3.83 15.89
CA LYS A 158 -18.96 -4.10 16.71
C LYS A 158 -20.23 -3.60 16.02
N ALA A 159 -20.12 -2.58 15.17
CA ALA A 159 -21.26 -1.91 14.56
C ALA A 159 -21.70 -2.53 13.22
N THR A 160 -20.80 -3.27 12.54
CA THR A 160 -21.09 -3.94 11.26
C THR A 160 -20.30 -5.23 11.10
N THR A 161 -20.84 -6.16 10.30
CA THR A 161 -20.16 -7.39 9.86
C THR A 161 -19.55 -7.24 8.47
N GLU A 162 -19.79 -6.12 7.77
CA GLU A 162 -19.20 -5.86 6.48
C GLU A 162 -17.67 -5.68 6.64
N THR A 163 -16.91 -6.39 5.80
CA THR A 163 -15.46 -6.31 5.79
C THR A 163 -15.00 -5.52 4.56
N PRO A 164 -14.69 -4.24 4.72
CA PRO A 164 -14.30 -3.39 3.61
C PRO A 164 -12.85 -3.63 3.19
N ASN A 165 -12.55 -3.31 1.95
CA ASN A 165 -11.19 -3.25 1.46
C ASN A 165 -10.67 -1.81 1.59
N TYR A 166 -10.04 -1.50 2.69
CA TYR A 166 -9.34 -0.23 2.88
C TYR A 166 -7.83 -0.40 2.72
N GLY A 167 -7.22 0.50 2.01
CA GLY A 167 -5.78 0.69 1.94
C GLY A 167 -5.47 2.18 1.91
N PRO A 168 -4.21 2.55 2.00
CA PRO A 168 -3.00 1.72 2.06
C PRO A 168 -2.65 1.17 3.46
N TRP A 169 -3.40 1.47 4.49
CA TRP A 169 -3.16 0.93 5.83
C TRP A 169 -4.22 -0.12 6.20
N TYR A 170 -3.83 -1.04 7.06
CA TYR A 170 -4.66 -2.15 7.50
C TYR A 170 -4.64 -2.26 9.02
N GLY A 171 -5.75 -2.66 9.59
CA GLY A 171 -5.83 -3.00 10.99
C GLY A 171 -5.97 -1.81 11.95
N SER A 172 -5.81 -2.09 13.23
CA SER A 172 -6.07 -1.19 14.35
C SER A 172 -4.82 -0.60 15.00
N GLY A 173 -3.65 -0.81 14.39
CA GLY A 173 -2.39 -0.33 14.94
C GLY A 173 -1.27 -0.29 13.90
N PRO A 174 -0.09 0.18 14.31
CA PRO A 174 1.08 0.23 13.44
C PRO A 174 1.44 -1.17 12.91
N MET A 175 1.74 -1.26 11.63
CA MET A 175 2.19 -2.49 10.99
C MET A 175 3.65 -2.32 10.55
N PRO A 176 4.56 -3.25 10.87
CA PRO A 176 5.95 -3.21 10.42
C PRO A 176 6.06 -3.10 8.88
N LEU A 177 5.13 -3.70 8.14
CA LEU A 177 5.04 -3.58 6.68
C LEU A 177 4.89 -2.13 6.18
N MET A 178 4.45 -1.20 7.04
CA MET A 178 4.33 0.23 6.73
C MET A 178 5.51 1.06 7.23
N GLN A 179 6.58 0.40 7.67
CA GLN A 179 7.80 1.03 8.21
C GLN A 179 9.05 0.27 7.75
N VAL A 180 9.02 -0.24 6.53
CA VAL A 180 10.13 -1.00 5.93
C VAL A 180 11.27 -0.04 5.60
N ASN A 181 12.50 -0.41 5.97
CA ASN A 181 13.70 0.35 5.62
C ASN A 181 13.90 0.39 4.10
N ASN A 182 14.18 1.57 3.56
CA ASN A 182 14.38 1.83 2.13
C ASN A 182 15.64 2.63 1.83
N ASP A 183 16.54 2.78 2.80
CA ASP A 183 17.75 3.59 2.69
C ASP A 183 18.60 3.20 1.48
N ARG A 184 18.73 1.91 1.22
CA ARG A 184 19.50 1.39 0.10
C ARG A 184 18.90 1.80 -1.24
N ALA A 185 17.59 1.76 -1.38
CA ALA A 185 16.91 2.20 -2.61
C ALA A 185 17.06 3.72 -2.81
N ILE A 186 16.96 4.51 -1.73
CA ILE A 186 17.19 5.95 -1.76
C ILE A 186 18.65 6.26 -2.13
N ALA A 187 19.62 5.59 -1.52
CA ALA A 187 21.04 5.75 -1.85
C ALA A 187 21.33 5.38 -3.33
N ALA A 188 20.54 4.47 -3.91
CA ALA A 188 20.57 4.11 -5.32
C ALA A 188 19.66 5.00 -6.20
N GLY A 189 19.27 6.19 -5.74
CA GLY A 189 18.58 7.19 -6.51
C GLY A 189 17.06 7.02 -6.62
N LEU A 190 16.41 6.22 -5.77
CA LEU A 190 14.94 6.22 -5.68
C LEU A 190 14.47 7.56 -5.11
N THR A 191 13.56 8.19 -5.82
CA THR A 191 12.92 9.45 -5.41
C THR A 191 11.42 9.30 -5.40
N PHE A 192 10.74 10.17 -4.67
CA PHE A 192 9.31 10.11 -4.45
C PHE A 192 8.67 11.43 -4.87
N ARG A 193 7.69 11.36 -5.74
CA ARG A 193 6.88 12.52 -6.13
C ARG A 193 5.94 12.93 -4.99
N PRO A 194 5.54 14.21 -4.91
CA PRO A 194 4.49 14.63 -4.01
C PRO A 194 3.19 13.87 -4.26
N ILE A 195 2.44 13.56 -3.19
CA ILE A 195 1.15 12.84 -3.29
C ILE A 195 0.16 13.55 -4.22
N ALA A 196 0.23 14.87 -4.31
CA ALA A 196 -0.60 15.67 -5.20
C ALA A 196 -0.42 15.32 -6.69
N GLU A 197 0.79 14.98 -7.11
CA GLU A 197 1.06 14.55 -8.49
C GLU A 197 0.48 13.17 -8.75
N THR A 198 0.70 12.20 -7.84
CA THR A 198 0.07 10.88 -7.91
C THR A 198 -1.44 10.99 -7.98
N ALA A 199 -2.05 11.81 -7.09
CA ALA A 199 -3.49 12.03 -7.06
C ALA A 199 -4.02 12.61 -8.37
N LYS A 200 -3.37 13.63 -8.91
CA LYS A 200 -3.74 14.28 -10.17
C LYS A 200 -3.74 13.27 -11.34
N ASP A 201 -2.68 12.49 -11.45
CA ASP A 201 -2.56 11.49 -12.53
C ASP A 201 -3.61 10.39 -12.39
N MET A 202 -3.92 9.97 -11.17
CA MET A 202 -4.95 8.97 -10.91
C MET A 202 -6.36 9.50 -11.21
N ILE A 203 -6.68 10.74 -10.81
CA ILE A 203 -7.98 11.37 -11.05
C ILE A 203 -8.27 11.48 -12.55
N ALA A 204 -7.26 11.87 -13.34
CA ALA A 204 -7.40 11.98 -14.80
C ALA A 204 -7.84 10.68 -15.48
N LYS A 205 -7.63 9.52 -14.84
CA LYS A 205 -7.99 8.19 -15.37
C LYS A 205 -8.83 7.36 -14.41
N LEU A 206 -9.45 7.98 -13.43
CA LEU A 206 -10.13 7.31 -12.32
C LEU A 206 -11.17 6.26 -12.79
N ASP A 207 -11.91 6.55 -13.85
CA ASP A 207 -12.96 5.68 -14.40
C ASP A 207 -12.51 4.85 -15.61
N GLN A 208 -11.26 5.02 -16.06
CA GLN A 208 -10.75 4.30 -17.22
C GLN A 208 -10.07 2.96 -16.86
N VAL A 209 -9.68 2.78 -15.59
CA VAL A 209 -9.04 1.56 -15.12
C VAL A 209 -10.08 0.65 -14.48
N PRO A 210 -10.28 -0.58 -14.98
CA PRO A 210 -11.21 -1.53 -14.36
C PRO A 210 -10.78 -1.86 -12.92
N VAL A 211 -11.77 -2.04 -12.05
CA VAL A 211 -11.55 -2.54 -10.70
C VAL A 211 -11.27 -4.04 -10.75
N ARG A 212 -10.18 -4.49 -10.11
CA ARG A 212 -9.87 -5.92 -10.05
C ARG A 212 -10.95 -6.66 -9.26
N ASP A 213 -11.43 -7.76 -9.82
CA ASP A 213 -12.40 -8.69 -9.19
C ASP A 213 -13.72 -8.01 -8.77
N GLY A 214 -14.05 -6.84 -9.36
CA GLY A 214 -15.28 -6.10 -9.05
C GLY A 214 -15.35 -5.56 -7.60
N ARG A 215 -14.30 -5.70 -6.83
CA ARG A 215 -14.25 -5.27 -5.42
C ARG A 215 -13.99 -3.79 -5.33
N ARG A 216 -15.01 -3.03 -4.96
CA ARG A 216 -14.84 -1.61 -4.61
C ARG A 216 -14.09 -1.48 -3.28
N GLY A 217 -13.34 -0.40 -3.12
CA GLY A 217 -12.77 -0.01 -1.85
C GLY A 217 -13.83 0.53 -0.88
N GLY A 218 -13.55 0.48 0.41
CA GLY A 218 -14.43 1.02 1.45
C GLY A 218 -15.64 0.16 1.78
N PHE A 219 -16.53 0.72 2.56
CA PHE A 219 -17.87 0.19 2.84
C PHE A 219 -18.84 0.52 1.70
N SER A 220 -19.95 -0.19 1.65
CA SER A 220 -21.11 0.26 0.84
C SER A 220 -21.55 1.64 1.34
N ALA A 221 -22.15 2.44 0.44
CA ALA A 221 -22.64 3.78 0.80
C ALA A 221 -23.68 3.73 1.93
N GLU A 222 -24.50 2.69 1.96
CA GLU A 222 -25.53 2.46 2.99
C GLU A 222 -24.88 2.15 4.34
N THR A 223 -23.87 1.26 4.35
CA THR A 223 -23.15 0.91 5.59
C THR A 223 -22.35 2.11 6.10
N GLU A 224 -21.65 2.85 5.23
CA GLU A 224 -20.90 4.04 5.63
C GLU A 224 -21.82 5.09 6.28
N ALA A 225 -22.95 5.39 5.65
CA ALA A 225 -23.93 6.35 6.20
C ALA A 225 -24.48 5.90 7.56
N SER A 226 -24.83 4.63 7.69
CA SER A 226 -25.34 4.06 8.97
C SER A 226 -24.28 4.10 10.07
N LEU A 227 -23.01 3.84 9.74
CA LEU A 227 -21.92 3.91 10.70
C LEU A 227 -21.65 5.34 11.18
N LEU A 228 -21.67 6.32 10.27
CA LEU A 228 -21.52 7.72 10.60
C LEU A 228 -22.64 8.22 11.50
N GLU A 229 -23.91 7.89 11.17
CA GLU A 229 -25.08 8.24 11.97
C GLU A 229 -24.97 7.68 13.41
N LYS A 230 -24.65 6.39 13.55
CA LYS A 230 -24.47 5.74 14.87
C LYS A 230 -23.33 6.38 15.64
N TRP A 231 -22.21 6.63 14.97
CA TRP A 231 -21.04 7.26 15.60
C TRP A 231 -21.38 8.63 16.17
N HIS A 232 -22.03 9.48 15.39
CA HIS A 232 -22.44 10.82 15.85
C HIS A 232 -23.44 10.76 17.00
N ALA A 233 -24.39 9.82 16.95
CA ALA A 233 -25.37 9.65 18.03
C ALA A 233 -24.73 9.24 19.37
N GLU A 234 -23.59 8.58 19.35
CA GLU A 234 -22.84 8.19 20.56
C GLU A 234 -21.90 9.30 21.08
N GLN A 235 -21.55 10.30 20.23
CA GLN A 235 -20.66 11.40 20.61
C GLN A 235 -21.42 12.63 21.13
N GLY A 236 -22.70 12.77 20.82
CA GLY A 236 -23.58 13.88 21.22
C GLY A 236 -24.38 13.59 22.44
#